data_6ca4f0f85709402b1038bdbc56754a54
#
_entry.id   6ca4f0f85709402b1038bdbc56754a54
#
_cell.length_a   1.000
_cell.length_b   1.000
_cell.length_c   1.000
_cell.angle_alpha   90.00
_cell.angle_beta   90.00
_cell.angle_gamma   90.00
#
_symmetry.space_group_name_H-M   'P 1'
#
loop_
_entity.id
_entity.type
_entity.pdbx_description
1 polymer ?
#
loop_
_entity_poly.entity_id
_entity_poly.type
_entity_poly.pdbx_seq_one_letter_code
_entity_poly.pdbx_strand_id
1 'polypeptide(L)'
;MFGFGKTIEILSPIEGSSLPLSECGDEAFAEEMLGKGLAVLPAKGLVVAPFHAKVEVLFDTAHALSLLSDEGVELLIHIGIDTVKLQGKHFKALVKQGDRVRAGEALIEFDPAAIREEGYSTVVPVVVCNSADYAAVESFPGRKLGMLDKPFIRIRKK
;
A
#
# COMPACT_ATOMS: atom_id res chain seq x y z
N MET A 1 27.81 -4.01 -16.09
CA MET A 1 27.72 -4.04 -15.27
C MET A 1 27.38 -5.04 -14.51
N PHE A 2 27.83 -5.33 -14.02
CA PHE A 2 28.04 -6.30 -13.38
C PHE A 2 27.06 -6.68 -12.39
N GLY A 3 26.21 -7.60 -12.57
CA GLY A 3 25.39 -8.27 -11.59
C GLY A 3 24.54 -7.39 -10.71
N PHE A 4 24.49 -6.10 -10.99
CA PHE A 4 23.62 -5.25 -10.26
C PHE A 4 22.25 -5.41 -10.85
N GLY A 5 21.34 -5.96 -10.10
CA GLY A 5 19.94 -5.99 -10.46
C GLY A 5 19.41 -4.57 -10.64
N LYS A 6 18.42 -4.43 -11.49
CA LYS A 6 17.71 -3.16 -11.61
C LYS A 6 16.95 -2.89 -10.32
N THR A 7 16.72 -1.63 -10.04
CA THR A 7 15.87 -1.22 -8.92
C THR A 7 14.52 -0.75 -9.45
N ILE A 8 13.48 -0.96 -8.63
CA ILE A 8 12.15 -0.45 -8.89
C ILE A 8 11.80 0.46 -7.72
N GLU A 9 11.47 1.72 -8.01
CA GLU A 9 10.98 2.63 -6.99
C GLU A 9 9.47 2.52 -6.90
N ILE A 10 8.96 2.20 -5.71
CA ILE A 10 7.53 2.26 -5.44
C ILE A 10 7.30 3.60 -4.73
N LEU A 11 6.55 4.47 -5.38
CA LEU A 11 6.21 5.79 -4.85
C LEU A 11 5.14 5.64 -3.77
N SER A 12 5.00 6.64 -2.90
CA SER A 12 3.98 6.57 -1.86
C SER A 12 2.58 6.64 -2.47
N PRO A 13 1.72 5.64 -2.21
CA PRO A 13 0.36 5.66 -2.74
C PRO A 13 -0.59 6.54 -1.94
N ILE A 14 -0.10 7.17 -0.88
CA ILE A 14 -0.94 7.92 0.05
C ILE A 14 -0.11 9.00 0.72
N GLU A 15 -0.72 10.15 0.97
CA GLU A 15 -0.06 11.23 1.70
C GLU A 15 -0.12 10.93 3.20
N GLY A 16 1.01 11.01 3.89
CA GLY A 16 1.07 10.77 5.32
C GLY A 16 2.48 10.58 5.82
N SER A 17 2.60 9.95 6.98
CA SER A 17 3.88 9.67 7.62
C SER A 17 4.18 8.18 7.58
N SER A 18 5.37 7.81 7.09
CA SER A 18 5.73 6.40 7.01
C SER A 18 6.26 5.88 8.33
N LEU A 19 5.94 4.64 8.64
CA LEU A 19 6.40 3.93 9.83
C LEU A 19 6.67 2.47 9.49
N PRO A 20 7.53 1.79 10.28
CA PRO A 20 7.83 0.39 10.01
C PRO A 20 6.56 -0.47 10.13
N LEU A 21 6.47 -1.54 9.33
CA LEU A 21 5.38 -2.50 9.48
C LEU A 21 5.30 -3.05 10.91
N SER A 22 6.44 -3.21 11.58
CA SER A 22 6.47 -3.69 12.96
C SER A 22 5.67 -2.83 13.94
N GLU A 23 5.37 -1.59 13.56
CA GLU A 23 4.62 -0.65 14.40
C GLU A 23 3.18 -0.44 13.95
N CYS A 24 2.71 -1.22 12.97
CA CYS A 24 1.37 -0.97 12.41
C CYS A 24 0.21 -1.44 13.29
N GLY A 25 0.48 -2.27 14.29
CA GLY A 25 -0.56 -2.74 15.22
C GLY A 25 -1.25 -4.03 14.82
N ASP A 26 -0.82 -4.70 13.75
CA ASP A 26 -1.36 -5.98 13.32
C ASP A 26 -0.21 -6.97 13.18
N GLU A 27 -0.32 -8.12 13.86
CA GLU A 27 0.76 -9.09 13.92
C GLU A 27 1.14 -9.66 12.56
N ALA A 28 0.15 -9.97 11.72
CA ALA A 28 0.41 -10.55 10.41
C ALA A 28 1.23 -9.63 9.52
N PHE A 29 0.93 -8.34 9.55
CA PHE A 29 1.71 -7.34 8.82
C PHE A 29 3.05 -7.08 9.51
N ALA A 30 3.04 -6.94 10.83
CA ALA A 30 4.23 -6.59 11.61
C ALA A 30 5.32 -7.65 11.48
N GLU A 31 4.94 -8.93 11.39
CA GLU A 31 5.89 -10.03 11.28
C GLU A 31 6.18 -10.42 9.83
N GLU A 32 5.74 -9.59 8.89
CA GLU A 32 5.98 -9.79 7.45
C GLU A 32 5.42 -11.12 6.91
N MET A 33 4.36 -11.62 7.49
CA MET A 33 3.73 -12.88 7.07
C MET A 33 3.14 -12.77 5.67
N LEU A 34 2.74 -11.58 5.26
CA LEU A 34 2.17 -11.32 3.93
C LEU A 34 3.21 -10.77 2.95
N GLY A 35 4.38 -10.41 3.44
CA GLY A 35 5.47 -9.84 2.66
C GLY A 35 6.11 -8.65 3.37
N LYS A 36 7.17 -8.13 2.77
CA LYS A 36 7.88 -6.96 3.27
C LYS A 36 7.24 -5.69 2.75
N GLY A 37 7.34 -4.62 3.50
CA GLY A 37 6.77 -3.35 3.07
C GLY A 37 6.94 -2.26 4.09
N LEU A 38 5.99 -1.34 4.10
CA LEU A 38 6.02 -0.14 4.93
C LEU A 38 4.58 0.24 5.27
N ALA A 39 4.38 0.89 6.39
CA ALA A 39 3.07 1.40 6.76
C ALA A 39 3.03 2.91 6.64
N VAL A 40 1.84 3.49 6.49
CA VAL A 40 1.63 4.92 6.44
C VAL A 40 0.51 5.30 7.41
N LEU A 41 0.76 6.31 8.23
CA LEU A 41 -0.30 6.97 8.98
C LEU A 41 -0.85 8.06 8.06
N PRO A 42 -2.07 7.92 7.54
CA PRO A 42 -2.56 8.80 6.48
C PRO A 42 -2.88 10.20 6.99
N ALA A 43 -2.51 11.21 6.20
CA ALA A 43 -2.91 12.60 6.43
C ALA A 43 -4.17 12.92 5.65
N LYS A 44 -4.46 12.18 4.59
CA LYS A 44 -5.65 12.35 3.74
C LYS A 44 -6.22 10.99 3.36
N GLY A 45 -7.50 10.96 3.10
CA GLY A 45 -8.24 9.75 2.77
C GLY A 45 -8.29 9.43 1.28
N LEU A 46 -7.13 9.31 0.64
CA LEU A 46 -7.07 8.98 -0.78
C LEU A 46 -5.87 8.07 -1.05
N VAL A 47 -6.14 6.94 -1.70
CA VAL A 47 -5.11 6.03 -2.20
C VAL A 47 -5.04 6.14 -3.71
N VAL A 48 -3.84 6.31 -4.25
CA VAL A 48 -3.60 6.35 -5.69
C VAL A 48 -2.65 5.23 -6.11
N ALA A 49 -2.66 4.90 -7.40
CA ALA A 49 -1.76 3.91 -7.94
C ALA A 49 -0.32 4.46 -7.92
N PRO A 50 0.63 3.75 -7.30
CA PRO A 50 2.02 4.22 -7.25
C PRO A 50 2.82 3.90 -8.51
N PHE A 51 2.21 3.18 -9.45
CA PHE A 51 2.81 2.74 -10.71
C PHE A 51 1.70 2.32 -11.67
N HIS A 52 2.05 2.10 -12.94
CA HIS A 52 1.11 1.52 -13.90
C HIS A 52 0.86 0.06 -13.53
N ALA A 53 -0.40 -0.34 -13.46
CA ALA A 53 -0.75 -1.64 -12.91
C ALA A 53 -2.12 -2.12 -13.38
N LYS A 54 -2.40 -3.38 -13.03
CA LYS A 54 -3.74 -3.95 -13.09
C LYS A 54 -4.25 -4.11 -11.67
N VAL A 55 -5.52 -3.81 -11.45
CA VAL A 55 -6.18 -4.08 -10.17
C VAL A 55 -6.48 -5.58 -10.12
N GLU A 56 -5.63 -6.35 -9.41
CA GLU A 56 -5.74 -7.80 -9.36
C GLU A 56 -6.90 -8.24 -8.49
N VAL A 57 -6.99 -7.67 -7.30
CA VAL A 57 -8.06 -7.95 -6.34
C VAL A 57 -8.55 -6.62 -5.77
N LEU A 58 -9.86 -6.45 -5.76
CA LEU A 58 -10.49 -5.36 -5.03
C LEU A 58 -11.49 -6.02 -4.06
N PHE A 59 -11.27 -5.82 -2.77
CA PHE A 59 -12.16 -6.37 -1.76
C PHE A 59 -13.52 -5.69 -1.84
N ASP A 60 -14.60 -6.45 -1.69
CA ASP A 60 -15.98 -5.92 -1.79
C ASP A 60 -16.22 -4.76 -0.81
N THR A 61 -15.55 -4.80 0.32
CA THR A 61 -15.63 -3.76 1.35
C THR A 61 -14.77 -2.55 1.04
N ALA A 62 -13.99 -2.57 -0.04
CA ALA A 62 -13.13 -1.48 -0.51
C ALA A 62 -12.08 -1.02 0.52
N HIS A 63 -11.83 -1.79 1.58
CA HIS A 63 -10.80 -1.46 2.58
C HIS A 63 -9.40 -1.89 2.14
N ALA A 64 -9.31 -2.71 1.12
CA ALA A 64 -8.03 -3.21 0.62
C ALA A 64 -8.11 -3.54 -0.86
N LEU A 65 -6.98 -3.46 -1.53
CA LEU A 65 -6.83 -3.93 -2.91
C LEU A 65 -5.40 -4.39 -3.14
N SER A 66 -5.21 -5.24 -4.15
CA SER A 66 -3.87 -5.57 -4.61
C SER A 66 -3.71 -5.18 -6.06
N LEU A 67 -2.51 -4.71 -6.38
CA LEU A 67 -2.12 -4.27 -7.72
C LEU A 67 -1.01 -5.18 -8.23
N LEU A 68 -1.07 -5.49 -9.52
CA LEU A 68 0.04 -6.12 -10.22
C LEU A 68 0.65 -5.08 -11.15
N SER A 69 1.86 -4.63 -10.84
CA SER A 69 2.51 -3.61 -11.67
C SER A 69 2.93 -4.18 -13.02
N ASP A 70 3.16 -3.30 -13.99
CA ASP A 70 3.65 -3.72 -15.30
C ASP A 70 5.00 -4.44 -15.19
N GLU A 71 5.77 -4.15 -14.14
CA GLU A 71 7.04 -4.81 -13.88
C GLU A 71 6.94 -6.09 -13.03
N GLY A 72 5.74 -6.46 -12.64
CA GLY A 72 5.50 -7.72 -11.92
C GLY A 72 5.46 -7.63 -10.41
N VAL A 73 5.44 -6.43 -9.83
CA VAL A 73 5.33 -6.26 -8.38
C VAL A 73 3.88 -6.50 -7.94
N GLU A 74 3.70 -7.37 -6.95
CA GLU A 74 2.38 -7.62 -6.35
C GLU A 74 2.29 -6.78 -5.07
N LEU A 75 1.53 -5.71 -5.12
CA LEU A 75 1.43 -4.75 -4.02
C LEU A 75 0.04 -4.80 -3.38
N LEU A 76 -0.01 -5.09 -2.09
CA LEU A 76 -1.24 -5.03 -1.29
C LEU A 76 -1.27 -3.70 -0.54
N ILE A 77 -2.38 -2.99 -0.64
CA ILE A 77 -2.63 -1.77 0.12
C ILE A 77 -3.85 -2.04 0.99
N HIS A 78 -3.67 -2.03 2.31
CA HIS A 78 -4.72 -2.37 3.28
C HIS A 78 -5.01 -1.14 4.13
N ILE A 79 -6.21 -0.56 3.98
CA ILE A 79 -6.55 0.69 4.63
C ILE A 79 -7.10 0.43 6.03
N GLY A 80 -6.30 0.75 7.02
CA GLY A 80 -6.65 0.54 8.43
C GLY A 80 -6.41 -0.88 8.90
N ILE A 81 -6.63 -1.09 10.20
CA ILE A 81 -6.49 -2.40 10.84
C ILE A 81 -7.87 -2.87 11.26
N ASP A 82 -8.21 -4.11 10.89
CA ASP A 82 -9.51 -4.74 11.13
C ASP A 82 -10.70 -4.01 10.47
N THR A 83 -10.43 -3.14 9.54
CA THR A 83 -11.45 -2.30 8.89
C THR A 83 -12.39 -3.07 7.98
N VAL A 84 -12.11 -4.33 7.68
CA VAL A 84 -13.06 -5.23 7.03
C VAL A 84 -14.37 -5.30 7.83
N LYS A 85 -14.31 -5.12 9.15
CA LYS A 85 -15.49 -5.15 10.04
C LYS A 85 -16.44 -3.98 9.81
N LEU A 86 -15.98 -2.92 9.15
CA LEU A 86 -16.83 -1.78 8.79
C LEU A 86 -17.75 -2.09 7.59
N GLN A 87 -17.54 -3.22 6.92
CA GLN A 87 -18.37 -3.68 5.82
C GLN A 87 -18.58 -2.66 4.70
N GLY A 88 -17.51 -1.92 4.39
CA GLY A 88 -17.52 -0.91 3.32
C GLY A 88 -17.86 0.49 3.76
N LYS A 89 -18.30 0.66 5.00
CA LYS A 89 -18.64 1.98 5.53
C LYS A 89 -17.39 2.84 5.60
N HIS A 90 -17.47 4.05 5.10
CA HIS A 90 -16.37 5.04 5.04
C HIS A 90 -15.33 4.77 3.94
N PHE A 91 -15.61 3.83 3.04
CA PHE A 91 -14.74 3.54 1.89
C PHE A 91 -15.52 3.66 0.58
N LYS A 92 -14.86 4.17 -0.45
CA LYS A 92 -15.45 4.26 -1.78
C LYS A 92 -14.42 3.85 -2.82
N ALA A 93 -14.67 2.74 -3.50
CA ALA A 93 -13.84 2.30 -4.61
C ALA A 93 -14.09 3.18 -5.82
N LEU A 94 -13.02 3.63 -6.46
CA LEU A 94 -13.07 4.45 -7.67
C LEU A 94 -12.70 3.65 -8.91
N VAL A 95 -12.30 2.40 -8.73
CA VAL A 95 -11.93 1.47 -9.79
C VAL A 95 -12.61 0.13 -9.55
N LYS A 96 -12.48 -0.79 -10.51
CA LYS A 96 -13.03 -2.14 -10.44
C LYS A 96 -11.91 -3.16 -10.56
N GLN A 97 -12.14 -4.34 -9.99
CA GLN A 97 -11.21 -5.46 -10.17
C GLN A 97 -11.07 -5.75 -11.66
N GLY A 98 -9.82 -5.90 -12.10
CA GLY A 98 -9.51 -6.10 -13.50
C GLY A 98 -9.14 -4.84 -14.26
N ASP A 99 -9.43 -3.66 -13.73
CA ASP A 99 -9.09 -2.41 -14.40
C ASP A 99 -7.59 -2.22 -14.52
N ARG A 100 -7.17 -1.60 -15.61
CA ARG A 100 -5.80 -1.10 -15.75
C ARG A 100 -5.77 0.34 -15.28
N VAL A 101 -4.75 0.67 -14.50
CA VAL A 101 -4.59 2.00 -13.91
C VAL A 101 -3.21 2.55 -14.21
N ARG A 102 -3.10 3.87 -14.24
CA ARG A 102 -1.83 4.57 -14.42
C ARG A 102 -1.35 5.12 -13.08
N ALA A 103 -0.04 5.30 -12.97
CA ALA A 103 0.53 5.96 -11.80
C ALA A 103 -0.20 7.28 -11.53
N GLY A 104 -0.62 7.50 -10.28
CA GLY A 104 -1.34 8.69 -9.87
C GLY A 104 -2.85 8.59 -9.96
N GLU A 105 -3.38 7.55 -10.59
CA GLU A 105 -4.82 7.39 -10.70
C GLU A 105 -5.44 7.05 -9.35
N ALA A 106 -6.55 7.74 -9.00
CA ALA A 106 -7.23 7.53 -7.74
C ALA A 106 -7.90 6.15 -7.68
N LEU A 107 -7.68 5.42 -6.61
CA LEU A 107 -8.15 4.04 -6.44
C LEU A 107 -9.27 3.91 -5.43
N ILE A 108 -9.09 4.47 -4.23
CA ILE A 108 -10.04 4.38 -3.13
C ILE A 108 -10.02 5.69 -2.36
N GLU A 109 -11.22 6.23 -2.08
CA GLU A 109 -11.39 7.31 -1.13
C GLU A 109 -11.87 6.72 0.19
N PHE A 110 -11.43 7.26 1.31
CA PHE A 110 -11.88 6.83 2.62
C PHE A 110 -11.90 8.03 3.58
N ASP A 111 -12.60 7.86 4.69
CA ASP A 111 -12.75 8.91 5.71
C ASP A 111 -11.97 8.53 6.96
N PRO A 112 -10.72 9.02 7.12
CA PRO A 112 -9.90 8.64 8.28
C PRO A 112 -10.52 9.02 9.62
N ALA A 113 -11.15 10.21 9.69
CA ALA A 113 -11.77 10.66 10.94
C ALA A 113 -12.91 9.75 11.35
N ALA A 114 -13.79 9.39 10.41
CA ALA A 114 -14.93 8.53 10.69
C ALA A 114 -14.48 7.12 11.09
N ILE A 115 -13.43 6.59 10.45
CA ILE A 115 -12.87 5.28 10.80
C ILE A 115 -12.35 5.30 12.23
N ARG A 116 -11.62 6.36 12.62
CA ARG A 116 -11.13 6.51 14.00
C ARG A 116 -12.26 6.63 15.01
N GLU A 117 -13.32 7.37 14.66
CA GLU A 117 -14.47 7.51 15.54
C GLU A 117 -15.16 6.18 15.83
N GLU A 118 -15.09 5.22 14.92
CA GLU A 118 -15.61 3.89 15.13
C GLU A 118 -14.64 2.96 15.88
N GLY A 119 -13.50 3.49 16.30
CA GLY A 119 -12.55 2.76 17.13
C GLY A 119 -11.46 2.01 16.37
N TYR A 120 -11.30 2.24 15.07
CA TYR A 120 -10.30 1.55 14.27
C TYR A 120 -9.09 2.40 13.97
N SER A 121 -7.94 1.75 13.89
CA SER A 121 -6.70 2.39 13.43
C SER A 121 -6.80 2.67 11.94
N THR A 122 -6.31 3.83 11.51
CA THR A 122 -6.26 4.21 10.10
C THR A 122 -4.93 3.90 9.44
N VAL A 123 -3.98 3.32 10.16
CA VAL A 123 -2.67 2.96 9.62
C VAL A 123 -2.86 2.08 8.38
N VAL A 124 -2.10 2.36 7.33
CA VAL A 124 -2.22 1.69 6.04
C VAL A 124 -0.97 0.86 5.76
N PRO A 125 -0.99 -0.45 6.00
CA PRO A 125 0.09 -1.32 5.55
C PRO A 125 0.13 -1.39 4.02
N VAL A 126 1.35 -1.26 3.46
CA VAL A 126 1.62 -1.39 2.02
C VAL A 126 2.68 -2.47 1.88
N VAL A 127 2.32 -3.60 1.28
CA VAL A 127 3.11 -4.81 1.33
C VAL A 127 3.41 -5.35 -0.06
N VAL A 128 4.67 -5.70 -0.30
CA VAL A 128 5.09 -6.39 -1.52
C VAL A 128 4.89 -7.88 -1.26
N CYS A 129 3.79 -8.43 -1.78
CA CYS A 129 3.40 -9.82 -1.49
C CYS A 129 4.38 -10.83 -2.08
N ASN A 130 5.01 -10.51 -3.20
CA ASN A 130 6.02 -11.36 -3.82
C ASN A 130 7.45 -10.93 -3.48
N SER A 131 7.67 -10.47 -2.25
CA SER A 131 9.00 -10.02 -1.77
C SER A 131 10.10 -11.05 -2.01
N ALA A 132 9.77 -12.34 -1.89
CA ALA A 132 10.74 -13.41 -2.06
C ALA A 132 11.29 -13.51 -3.48
N ASP A 133 10.61 -12.93 -4.47
CA ASP A 133 11.06 -12.92 -5.85
C ASP A 133 12.19 -11.92 -6.10
N TYR A 134 12.50 -11.08 -5.12
CA TYR A 134 13.45 -9.99 -5.27
C TYR A 134 14.67 -10.19 -4.38
N ALA A 135 15.79 -9.56 -4.79
CA ALA A 135 17.02 -9.61 -4.01
C ALA A 135 16.88 -8.83 -2.70
N ALA A 136 16.15 -7.73 -2.74
CA ALA A 136 15.89 -6.91 -1.55
C ALA A 136 14.63 -6.08 -1.73
N VAL A 137 13.93 -5.85 -0.61
CA VAL A 137 12.83 -4.90 -0.52
C VAL A 137 13.21 -3.94 0.61
N GLU A 138 13.55 -2.72 0.24
CA GLU A 138 14.03 -1.71 1.18
C GLU A 138 12.92 -0.71 1.45
N SER A 139 12.63 -0.45 2.72
CA SER A 139 11.59 0.50 3.11
C SER A 139 12.20 1.70 3.82
N PHE A 140 11.51 2.83 3.76
CA PHE A 140 12.01 4.11 4.28
C PHE A 140 11.03 4.70 5.29
N PRO A 141 11.08 4.24 6.55
CA PRO A 141 10.17 4.75 7.59
C PRO A 141 10.61 6.12 8.12
N GLY A 142 9.73 6.74 8.90
CA GLY A 142 10.03 7.99 9.60
C GLY A 142 10.01 9.22 8.75
N ARG A 143 9.31 9.20 7.62
CA ARG A 143 9.26 10.31 6.68
C ARG A 143 7.85 10.87 6.53
N LYS A 144 7.75 12.17 6.33
CA LYS A 144 6.52 12.78 5.83
C LYS A 144 6.57 12.70 4.32
N LEU A 145 5.53 12.12 3.74
CA LEU A 145 5.45 11.89 2.30
C LEU A 145 4.19 12.53 1.73
N GLY A 146 4.36 13.26 0.65
CA GLY A 146 3.25 13.61 -0.21
C GLY A 146 2.90 12.41 -1.09
N MET A 147 1.79 12.52 -1.79
CA MET A 147 1.38 11.50 -2.74
C MET A 147 2.43 11.35 -3.83
N LEU A 148 2.82 10.11 -4.12
CA LEU A 148 3.84 9.77 -5.11
C LEU A 148 5.26 10.23 -4.77
N ASP A 149 5.52 10.61 -3.53
CA ASP A 149 6.87 10.93 -3.09
C ASP A 149 7.74 9.68 -2.98
N LYS A 150 9.04 9.90 -3.05
CA LYS A 150 10.07 8.88 -2.85
C LYS A 150 11.19 9.45 -1.97
N PRO A 151 11.97 8.59 -1.28
CA PRO A 151 11.87 7.14 -1.29
C PRO A 151 10.74 6.65 -0.37
N PHE A 152 10.05 5.62 -0.80
CA PHE A 152 9.00 4.96 -0.03
C PHE A 152 9.36 3.48 0.14
N ILE A 153 9.31 2.71 -0.93
CA ILE A 153 9.83 1.34 -0.97
C ILE A 153 10.69 1.21 -2.24
N ARG A 154 11.87 0.64 -2.08
CA ARG A 154 12.77 0.38 -3.20
C ARG A 154 13.02 -1.11 -3.31
N ILE A 155 12.73 -1.66 -4.46
CA ILE A 155 12.94 -3.08 -4.74
C ILE A 155 14.19 -3.25 -5.57
N ARG A 156 15.02 -4.20 -5.17
CA ARG A 156 16.19 -4.60 -5.97
C ARG A 156 15.89 -5.95 -6.60
N LYS A 157 15.96 -6.02 -7.91
CA LYS A 157 15.77 -7.27 -8.65
C LYS A 157 16.96 -8.19 -8.46
N LYS A 158 16.69 -9.49 -8.57
CA LYS A 158 17.73 -10.51 -8.58
C LYS A 158 18.56 -10.46 -9.86
#